data_bbee748391e114f9a0938c9aff69f039
#
_entry.id   bbee748391e114f9a0938c9aff69f039
#
_cell.length_a   1.000
_cell.length_b   1.000
_cell.length_c   1.000
_cell.angle_alpha   90.00
_cell.angle_beta   90.00
_cell.angle_gamma   90.00
#
_symmetry.space_group_name_H-M   'P 1'
#
loop_
_entity.id
_entity.type
_entity.pdbx_description
1 polymer ?
#
loop_
_entity_poly.entity_id
_entity_poly.type
_entity_poly.pdbx_seq_one_letter_code
_entity_poly.pdbx_strand_id
1 'polypeptide(L)'
;MRNPTLPKLTSQGLELDTSVESFGLLRNSMDVIEDKVVLRERMSEDGYLYLPGYLGRDLVLEARMSVTERLAAEGLTDPGHSADEAVAHPDSGLKFKPDLAHDNEPLHRLLYGGRMMAFYERFLGGPVRHYDFTWMRAVAPGYGTQPHGDIVFMGRGTHNLYTAWTPLGDIDFQLGGLMILEGSHRLQSLREEYLTRDVDEYCENVEGEEEYAKTNPDMHGWRWDGSVSEDPVELREQLAGRWLTAEFRAGDLLTFSTYTIHASLDNRSQRIRLSSDSRYQLDSDPVDERWIGEAPVGHGPAGKRGRIC
;
A
#
# COMPACT_ATOMS: atom_id res chain seq x y z
N MET A 1 11.78 24.91 10.62
CA MET A 1 11.53 25.86 9.48
C MET A 1 10.65 25.15 8.47
N ARG A 2 9.59 25.78 7.98
CA ARG A 2 8.79 25.16 6.90
C ARG A 2 9.63 24.99 5.65
N ASN A 3 9.48 23.85 4.97
CA ASN A 3 10.08 23.70 3.65
C ASN A 3 9.33 24.65 2.68
N PRO A 4 9.95 25.72 2.18
CA PRO A 4 9.24 26.81 1.49
C PRO A 4 8.64 26.40 0.13
N THR A 5 8.88 25.18 -0.32
CA THR A 5 8.49 24.69 -1.64
C THR A 5 7.29 23.71 -1.61
N LEU A 6 6.91 23.20 -0.42
CA LEU A 6 5.79 22.27 -0.33
C LEU A 6 4.44 22.99 -0.20
N PRO A 7 3.40 22.56 -0.93
CA PRO A 7 2.04 23.06 -0.74
C PRO A 7 1.50 22.65 0.65
N LYS A 8 0.33 23.16 1.01
CA LYS A 8 -0.42 22.66 2.16
C LYS A 8 -0.82 21.20 1.89
N LEU A 9 -0.36 20.28 2.73
CA LEU A 9 -0.64 18.84 2.63
C LEU A 9 -1.60 18.39 3.71
N THR A 10 -2.49 17.47 3.40
CA THR A 10 -3.42 16.86 4.35
C THR A 10 -3.38 15.34 4.27
N SER A 11 -3.68 14.67 5.39
CA SER A 11 -3.94 13.24 5.48
C SER A 11 -5.05 13.02 6.50
N GLN A 12 -6.04 12.22 6.18
CA GLN A 12 -7.27 12.01 6.98
C GLN A 12 -7.99 13.34 7.33
N GLY A 13 -7.96 14.30 6.41
CA GLY A 13 -8.54 15.64 6.61
C GLY A 13 -7.72 16.57 7.48
N LEU A 14 -6.65 16.11 8.10
CA LEU A 14 -5.78 16.88 9.00
C LEU A 14 -4.61 17.50 8.25
N GLU A 15 -4.28 18.76 8.54
CA GLU A 15 -3.14 19.45 7.97
C GLU A 15 -1.82 18.92 8.57
N LEU A 16 -0.91 18.47 7.70
CA LEU A 16 0.40 17.98 8.11
C LEU A 16 1.36 19.16 8.37
N ASP A 17 2.18 19.02 9.41
CA ASP A 17 3.34 19.89 9.60
C ASP A 17 4.41 19.53 8.57
N THR A 18 4.67 20.45 7.63
CA THR A 18 5.66 20.30 6.55
C THR A 18 7.02 20.89 6.92
N SER A 19 7.30 21.16 8.20
CA SER A 19 8.64 21.49 8.67
C SER A 19 9.62 20.36 8.39
N VAL A 20 10.91 20.68 8.28
CA VAL A 20 11.96 19.67 8.01
C VAL A 20 12.10 18.65 9.15
N GLU A 21 11.64 19.00 10.33
CA GLU A 21 11.61 18.15 11.51
C GLU A 21 10.48 17.12 11.47
N SER A 22 9.41 17.42 10.72
CA SER A 22 8.17 16.63 10.70
C SER A 22 7.88 15.96 9.36
N PHE A 23 8.49 16.46 8.28
CA PHE A 23 8.20 16.02 6.93
C PHE A 23 9.44 16.04 6.04
N GLY A 24 9.55 15.07 5.12
CA GLY A 24 10.67 14.96 4.20
C GLY A 24 10.32 14.26 2.90
N LEU A 25 11.33 14.13 2.04
CA LEU A 25 11.22 13.36 0.79
C LEU A 25 11.86 11.99 0.96
N LEU A 26 11.32 11.01 0.24
CA LEU A 26 11.86 9.66 0.16
C LEU A 26 13.28 9.68 -0.41
N ARG A 27 14.17 8.88 0.19
CA ARG A 27 15.54 8.69 -0.29
C ARG A 27 15.51 7.87 -1.58
N ASN A 28 16.10 8.42 -2.65
CA ASN A 28 16.28 7.71 -3.91
C ASN A 28 17.32 6.59 -3.74
N SER A 29 16.99 5.37 -4.17
CA SER A 29 17.86 4.20 -4.10
C SER A 29 18.30 3.68 -5.47
N MET A 30 18.05 4.44 -6.56
CA MET A 30 18.52 4.07 -7.90
C MET A 30 20.05 4.12 -8.04
N ASP A 31 20.73 4.93 -7.23
CA ASP A 31 22.17 5.02 -7.19
C ASP A 31 22.87 3.71 -6.78
N VAL A 32 22.17 2.84 -6.08
CA VAL A 32 22.66 1.54 -5.60
C VAL A 32 21.88 0.35 -6.14
N ILE A 33 21.06 0.56 -7.17
CA ILE A 33 20.14 -0.46 -7.68
C ILE A 33 20.84 -1.77 -8.08
N GLU A 34 22.09 -1.73 -8.51
CA GLU A 34 22.84 -2.91 -8.91
C GLU A 34 23.55 -3.61 -7.72
N ASP A 35 23.65 -2.96 -6.57
CA ASP A 35 24.30 -3.53 -5.37
C ASP A 35 23.26 -4.08 -4.39
N LYS A 36 23.02 -5.40 -4.48
CA LYS A 36 22.05 -6.09 -3.62
C LYS A 36 22.38 -6.03 -2.12
N VAL A 37 23.66 -5.87 -1.75
CA VAL A 37 24.07 -5.78 -0.35
C VAL A 37 23.65 -4.42 0.21
N VAL A 38 24.01 -3.35 -0.50
CA VAL A 38 23.63 -1.98 -0.11
C VAL A 38 22.13 -1.77 -0.17
N LEU A 39 21.40 -2.38 -1.13
CA LEU A 39 19.93 -2.32 -1.15
C LEU A 39 19.31 -2.95 0.11
N ARG A 40 19.82 -4.08 0.58
CA ARG A 40 19.35 -4.71 1.83
C ARG A 40 19.70 -3.91 3.06
N GLU A 41 20.88 -3.31 3.09
CA GLU A 41 21.30 -2.38 4.16
C GLU A 41 20.35 -1.18 4.21
N ARG A 42 20.02 -0.56 3.07
CA ARG A 42 19.04 0.54 3.00
C ARG A 42 17.63 0.11 3.44
N MET A 43 17.17 -1.05 3.00
CA MET A 43 15.88 -1.58 3.46
C MET A 43 15.87 -1.80 4.97
N SER A 44 16.95 -2.29 5.55
CA SER A 44 17.08 -2.45 7.00
C SER A 44 17.17 -1.12 7.74
N GLU A 45 17.82 -0.12 7.14
CA GLU A 45 17.98 1.22 7.70
C GLU A 45 16.70 2.05 7.60
N ASP A 46 16.12 2.12 6.40
CA ASP A 46 15.03 3.05 6.07
C ASP A 46 13.64 2.37 6.17
N GLY A 47 13.56 1.03 6.07
CA GLY A 47 12.31 0.26 5.99
C GLY A 47 11.66 0.28 4.62
N TYR A 48 12.26 0.97 3.65
CA TYR A 48 11.76 1.10 2.27
C TYR A 48 12.90 1.29 1.27
N LEU A 49 12.58 1.11 -0.01
CA LEU A 49 13.40 1.54 -1.16
C LEU A 49 12.51 2.33 -2.12
N TYR A 50 12.90 3.54 -2.47
CA TYR A 50 12.27 4.33 -3.51
C TYR A 50 13.12 4.29 -4.78
N LEU A 51 12.53 3.80 -5.88
CA LEU A 51 13.19 3.49 -7.14
C LEU A 51 12.51 4.25 -8.29
N PRO A 52 12.82 5.55 -8.47
CA PRO A 52 12.21 6.35 -9.52
C PRO A 52 12.54 5.83 -10.92
N GLY A 53 11.50 5.69 -11.76
CA GLY A 53 11.60 5.26 -13.16
C GLY A 53 12.00 3.80 -13.38
N TYR A 54 12.06 2.98 -12.33
CA TYR A 54 12.57 1.62 -12.43
C TYR A 54 11.74 0.71 -13.34
N LEU A 55 10.40 0.79 -13.27
CA LEU A 55 9.51 -0.13 -14.00
C LEU A 55 9.34 0.23 -15.49
N GLY A 56 9.73 1.42 -15.90
CA GLY A 56 9.51 1.90 -17.26
C GLY A 56 8.10 2.47 -17.46
N ARG A 57 8.08 3.72 -17.95
CA ARG A 57 6.84 4.52 -18.04
C ARG A 57 5.78 3.90 -18.95
N ASP A 58 6.17 3.41 -20.14
CA ASP A 58 5.21 2.93 -21.14
C ASP A 58 4.41 1.71 -20.63
N LEU A 59 5.06 0.78 -19.95
CA LEU A 59 4.42 -0.40 -19.36
C LEU A 59 3.39 0.00 -18.30
N VAL A 60 3.72 1.00 -17.47
CA VAL A 60 2.80 1.51 -16.46
C VAL A 60 1.61 2.22 -17.10
N LEU A 61 1.82 3.00 -18.15
CA LEU A 61 0.74 3.70 -18.86
C LEU A 61 -0.19 2.74 -19.59
N GLU A 62 0.32 1.63 -20.12
CA GLU A 62 -0.51 0.57 -20.70
C GLU A 62 -1.40 -0.08 -19.65
N ALA A 63 -0.86 -0.45 -18.49
CA ALA A 63 -1.63 -0.96 -17.36
C ALA A 63 -2.64 0.07 -16.86
N ARG A 64 -2.26 1.36 -16.76
CA ARG A 64 -3.17 2.44 -16.41
C ARG A 64 -4.36 2.52 -17.36
N MET A 65 -4.11 2.46 -18.67
CA MET A 65 -5.18 2.56 -19.68
C MET A 65 -6.23 1.47 -19.48
N SER A 66 -5.82 0.22 -19.30
CA SER A 66 -6.76 -0.89 -19.03
C SER A 66 -7.59 -0.67 -17.77
N VAL A 67 -7.02 -0.07 -16.73
CA VAL A 67 -7.72 0.25 -15.47
C VAL A 67 -8.71 1.40 -15.67
N THR A 68 -8.31 2.46 -16.35
CA THR A 68 -9.18 3.64 -16.56
C THR A 68 -10.34 3.35 -17.49
N GLU A 69 -10.15 2.51 -18.51
CA GLU A 69 -11.22 2.02 -19.39
C GLU A 69 -12.26 1.22 -18.61
N ARG A 70 -11.86 0.36 -17.68
CA ARG A 70 -12.78 -0.38 -16.81
C ARG A 70 -13.56 0.56 -15.88
N LEU A 71 -12.92 1.55 -15.27
CA LEU A 71 -13.59 2.56 -14.45
C LEU A 71 -14.63 3.35 -15.27
N ALA A 72 -14.29 3.75 -16.49
CA ALA A 72 -15.21 4.44 -17.38
C ALA A 72 -16.39 3.57 -17.79
N ALA A 73 -16.16 2.27 -18.09
CA ALA A 73 -17.21 1.33 -18.43
C ALA A 73 -18.21 1.09 -17.26
N GLU A 74 -17.75 1.24 -16.03
CA GLU A 74 -18.58 1.16 -14.82
C GLU A 74 -19.23 2.51 -14.43
N GLY A 75 -19.00 3.58 -15.20
CA GLY A 75 -19.55 4.92 -14.92
C GLY A 75 -18.94 5.60 -13.70
N LEU A 76 -17.72 5.23 -13.32
CA LEU A 76 -17.02 5.77 -12.13
C LEU A 76 -16.17 7.00 -12.45
N THR A 77 -16.01 7.31 -13.74
CA THR A 77 -15.36 8.53 -14.23
C THR A 77 -16.39 9.48 -14.87
N ASP A 78 -16.05 10.77 -14.88
CA ASP A 78 -16.88 11.79 -15.53
C ASP A 78 -16.89 11.58 -17.05
N PRO A 79 -18.07 11.34 -17.68
CA PRO A 79 -18.18 11.12 -19.12
C PRO A 79 -17.85 12.35 -19.98
N GLY A 80 -17.72 13.53 -19.38
CA GLY A 80 -17.25 14.75 -20.04
C GLY A 80 -15.75 14.80 -20.29
N HIS A 81 -15.00 13.81 -19.78
CA HIS A 81 -13.56 13.70 -19.89
C HIS A 81 -13.16 12.37 -20.54
N SER A 82 -11.94 12.31 -21.12
CA SER A 82 -11.41 11.04 -21.62
C SER A 82 -11.07 10.09 -20.46
N ALA A 83 -11.22 8.78 -20.68
CA ALA A 83 -11.00 7.78 -19.63
C ALA A 83 -9.59 7.87 -19.00
N ASP A 84 -8.57 8.15 -19.79
CA ASP A 84 -7.18 8.26 -19.34
C ASP A 84 -6.91 9.44 -18.40
N GLU A 85 -7.73 10.50 -18.45
CA GLU A 85 -7.68 11.60 -17.47
C GLU A 85 -8.10 11.14 -16.08
N ALA A 86 -8.93 10.09 -15.97
CA ALA A 86 -9.46 9.52 -14.73
C ALA A 86 -10.12 10.58 -13.83
N VAL A 87 -10.85 11.54 -14.42
CA VAL A 87 -11.64 12.50 -13.64
C VAL A 87 -12.78 11.73 -12.95
N ALA A 88 -12.91 11.92 -11.63
CA ALA A 88 -13.88 11.15 -10.85
C ALA A 88 -15.31 11.59 -11.15
N HIS A 89 -16.24 10.62 -11.27
CA HIS A 89 -17.67 10.96 -11.18
C HIS A 89 -17.96 11.49 -9.76
N PRO A 90 -18.77 12.55 -9.60
CA PRO A 90 -19.03 13.17 -8.30
C PRO A 90 -19.47 12.21 -7.19
N ASP A 91 -20.19 11.15 -7.55
CA ASP A 91 -20.72 10.16 -6.61
C ASP A 91 -19.85 8.90 -6.47
N SER A 92 -18.62 8.87 -7.02
CA SER A 92 -17.83 7.64 -7.12
C SER A 92 -17.37 7.07 -5.77
N GLY A 93 -17.10 7.89 -4.75
CA GLY A 93 -16.79 7.44 -3.37
C GLY A 93 -15.69 6.38 -3.21
N LEU A 94 -14.86 6.16 -4.24
CA LEU A 94 -13.92 5.04 -4.36
C LEU A 94 -12.73 5.19 -3.40
N LYS A 95 -12.29 4.07 -2.84
CA LYS A 95 -11.00 3.95 -2.11
C LYS A 95 -10.23 2.70 -2.52
N PHE A 96 -10.92 1.57 -2.61
CA PHE A 96 -10.35 0.26 -2.85
C PHE A 96 -11.22 -0.49 -3.86
N LYS A 97 -10.62 -1.02 -4.94
CA LYS A 97 -11.34 -1.68 -6.02
C LYS A 97 -10.49 -2.80 -6.63
N PRO A 98 -10.33 -3.93 -5.91
CA PRO A 98 -9.48 -5.04 -6.33
C PRO A 98 -9.95 -5.73 -7.61
N ASP A 99 -11.24 -5.70 -7.92
CA ASP A 99 -11.83 -6.27 -9.13
C ASP A 99 -11.28 -5.64 -10.42
N LEU A 100 -10.74 -4.42 -10.38
CA LEU A 100 -10.02 -3.83 -11.52
C LEU A 100 -8.76 -4.61 -11.91
N ALA A 101 -8.21 -5.40 -10.99
CA ALA A 101 -7.04 -6.24 -11.25
C ALA A 101 -7.43 -7.64 -11.78
N HIS A 102 -8.69 -8.07 -11.63
CA HIS A 102 -9.13 -9.38 -12.07
C HIS A 102 -9.08 -9.47 -13.61
N ASP A 103 -8.46 -10.54 -14.15
CA ASP A 103 -8.28 -10.74 -15.61
C ASP A 103 -7.73 -9.49 -16.33
N ASN A 104 -6.79 -8.78 -15.69
CA ASN A 104 -6.16 -7.58 -16.25
C ASN A 104 -4.72 -7.89 -16.67
N GLU A 105 -4.56 -8.42 -17.89
CA GLU A 105 -3.27 -8.87 -18.41
C GLU A 105 -2.21 -7.73 -18.45
N PRO A 106 -2.48 -6.50 -18.91
CA PRO A 106 -1.50 -5.42 -18.87
C PRO A 106 -1.02 -5.11 -17.45
N LEU A 107 -1.93 -5.11 -16.47
CA LEU A 107 -1.59 -4.89 -15.07
C LEU A 107 -0.77 -6.07 -14.50
N HIS A 108 -1.16 -7.30 -14.78
CA HIS A 108 -0.43 -8.49 -14.32
C HIS A 108 0.98 -8.57 -14.93
N ARG A 109 1.14 -8.23 -16.20
CA ARG A 109 2.46 -8.17 -16.84
C ARG A 109 3.39 -7.15 -16.18
N LEU A 110 2.83 -5.98 -15.78
CA LEU A 110 3.57 -4.97 -15.03
C LEU A 110 4.00 -5.49 -13.65
N LEU A 111 3.05 -6.06 -12.90
CA LEU A 111 3.27 -6.42 -11.49
C LEU A 111 3.99 -7.76 -11.34
N TYR A 112 3.60 -8.77 -12.10
CA TYR A 112 4.00 -10.17 -11.87
C TYR A 112 4.96 -10.72 -12.93
N GLY A 113 5.61 -9.83 -13.68
CA GLY A 113 6.56 -10.20 -14.72
C GLY A 113 7.77 -9.28 -14.80
N GLY A 114 8.64 -9.57 -15.76
CA GLY A 114 9.72 -8.70 -16.22
C GLY A 114 10.57 -8.10 -15.08
N ARG A 115 10.68 -6.77 -15.08
CA ARG A 115 11.55 -6.05 -14.13
C ARG A 115 11.12 -6.17 -12.68
N MET A 116 9.82 -6.31 -12.39
CA MET A 116 9.34 -6.44 -11.02
C MET A 116 9.85 -7.75 -10.39
N MET A 117 9.63 -8.89 -11.04
CA MET A 117 10.11 -10.19 -10.56
C MET A 117 11.64 -10.23 -10.48
N ALA A 118 12.33 -9.76 -11.52
CA ALA A 118 13.80 -9.71 -11.54
C ALA A 118 14.39 -8.84 -10.42
N PHE A 119 13.71 -7.74 -10.04
CA PHE A 119 14.12 -6.94 -8.89
C PHE A 119 14.09 -7.76 -7.59
N TYR A 120 12.96 -8.44 -7.32
CA TYR A 120 12.82 -9.19 -6.08
C TYR A 120 13.71 -10.44 -6.04
N GLU A 121 13.91 -11.14 -7.16
CA GLU A 121 14.88 -12.25 -7.23
C GLU A 121 16.30 -11.80 -6.85
N ARG A 122 16.74 -10.65 -7.38
CA ARG A 122 18.04 -10.08 -7.04
C ARG A 122 18.07 -9.57 -5.60
N PHE A 123 17.06 -8.83 -5.17
CA PHE A 123 16.97 -8.25 -3.85
C PHE A 123 16.91 -9.33 -2.76
N LEU A 124 16.08 -10.35 -2.91
CA LEU A 124 15.94 -11.45 -1.95
C LEU A 124 17.00 -12.53 -2.12
N GLY A 125 17.56 -12.66 -3.33
CA GLY A 125 18.69 -13.55 -3.62
C GLY A 125 18.33 -14.99 -3.89
N GLY A 126 17.15 -15.25 -4.39
CA GLY A 126 16.64 -16.56 -4.79
C GLY A 126 15.36 -16.45 -5.61
N PRO A 127 14.78 -17.57 -6.05
CA PRO A 127 13.46 -17.58 -6.68
C PRO A 127 12.42 -16.92 -5.78
N VAL A 128 11.56 -16.12 -6.37
CA VAL A 128 10.53 -15.37 -5.65
C VAL A 128 9.14 -15.75 -6.14
N ARG A 129 8.18 -15.58 -5.25
CA ARG A 129 6.77 -15.64 -5.54
C ARG A 129 6.10 -14.33 -5.14
N HIS A 130 5.00 -14.05 -5.77
CA HIS A 130 4.06 -12.99 -5.38
C HIS A 130 2.84 -13.59 -4.68
N TYR A 131 2.06 -12.76 -4.02
CA TYR A 131 0.69 -13.12 -3.66
C TYR A 131 -0.21 -13.01 -4.89
N ASP A 132 -1.25 -13.86 -4.96
CA ASP A 132 -2.15 -13.92 -6.12
C ASP A 132 -3.28 -12.88 -6.02
N PHE A 133 -3.34 -12.14 -4.92
CA PHE A 133 -4.25 -11.02 -4.72
C PHE A 133 -3.55 -9.68 -4.98
N THR A 134 -4.18 -8.82 -5.79
CA THR A 134 -3.71 -7.46 -6.08
C THR A 134 -4.56 -6.43 -5.35
N TRP A 135 -3.95 -5.65 -4.46
CA TRP A 135 -4.63 -4.55 -3.78
C TRP A 135 -4.70 -3.33 -4.68
N MET A 136 -5.68 -3.33 -5.60
CA MET A 136 -5.89 -2.21 -6.51
C MET A 136 -6.62 -1.07 -5.81
N ARG A 137 -6.01 0.11 -5.84
CA ARG A 137 -6.53 1.32 -5.20
C ARG A 137 -6.96 2.33 -6.25
N ALA A 138 -8.23 2.72 -6.16
CA ALA A 138 -8.83 3.78 -6.96
C ALA A 138 -9.38 4.84 -5.99
N VAL A 139 -8.55 5.78 -5.59
CA VAL A 139 -8.88 6.73 -4.51
C VAL A 139 -9.49 7.99 -5.09
N ALA A 140 -10.77 8.19 -4.82
CA ALA A 140 -11.54 9.36 -5.25
C ALA A 140 -11.11 10.64 -4.50
N PRO A 141 -11.49 11.84 -5.00
CA PRO A 141 -11.28 13.11 -4.33
C PRO A 141 -11.79 13.11 -2.87
N GLY A 142 -11.03 13.69 -1.97
CA GLY A 142 -11.37 13.82 -0.55
C GLY A 142 -10.93 12.62 0.33
N TYR A 143 -10.37 11.56 -0.27
CA TYR A 143 -9.99 10.37 0.49
C TYR A 143 -8.47 10.17 0.53
N GLY A 144 -8.02 9.49 1.59
CA GLY A 144 -6.67 9.00 1.82
C GLY A 144 -6.69 7.64 2.52
N THR A 145 -5.51 7.05 2.73
CA THR A 145 -5.35 5.80 3.48
C THR A 145 -4.83 6.12 4.87
N GLN A 146 -5.45 5.56 5.89
CA GLN A 146 -5.07 5.69 7.29
C GLN A 146 -3.68 5.08 7.56
N PRO A 147 -2.96 5.54 8.60
CA PRO A 147 -1.71 4.94 9.04
C PRO A 147 -1.85 3.48 9.45
N HIS A 148 -1.09 2.58 8.83
CA HIS A 148 -1.09 1.16 9.16
C HIS A 148 0.23 0.49 8.79
N GLY A 149 0.46 -0.72 9.31
CA GLY A 149 1.50 -1.64 8.87
C GLY A 149 0.88 -2.86 8.23
N ASP A 150 1.39 -3.31 7.11
CA ASP A 150 0.80 -4.42 6.34
C ASP A 150 0.78 -5.75 7.09
N ILE A 151 1.70 -5.94 8.04
CA ILE A 151 1.84 -7.19 8.80
C ILE A 151 0.55 -7.61 9.52
N VAL A 152 -0.27 -6.65 9.97
CA VAL A 152 -1.53 -6.95 10.68
C VAL A 152 -2.61 -7.56 9.79
N PHE A 153 -2.45 -7.42 8.45
CA PHE A 153 -3.36 -7.97 7.46
C PHE A 153 -2.85 -9.28 6.85
N MET A 154 -1.53 -9.52 6.86
CA MET A 154 -0.92 -10.62 6.12
C MET A 154 0.31 -11.22 6.81
N GLY A 155 0.27 -11.32 8.13
CA GLY A 155 1.39 -11.77 8.97
C GLY A 155 1.48 -13.27 9.25
N ARG A 156 0.69 -14.13 8.61
CA ARG A 156 0.66 -15.58 8.92
C ARG A 156 1.72 -16.41 8.22
N GLY A 157 2.39 -15.83 7.24
CA GLY A 157 3.52 -16.45 6.54
C GLY A 157 4.86 -15.93 7.03
N THR A 158 5.81 -15.84 6.10
CA THR A 158 7.10 -15.20 6.40
C THR A 158 6.93 -13.71 6.68
N HIS A 159 7.71 -13.20 7.62
CA HIS A 159 7.82 -11.74 7.84
C HIS A 159 8.85 -11.09 6.90
N ASN A 160 9.56 -11.89 6.10
CA ASN A 160 10.42 -11.43 5.02
C ASN A 160 9.59 -11.21 3.74
N LEU A 161 8.49 -10.49 3.90
CA LEU A 161 7.51 -10.13 2.89
C LEU A 161 7.59 -8.63 2.63
N TYR A 162 7.56 -8.25 1.37
CA TYR A 162 7.72 -6.87 0.94
C TYR A 162 6.54 -6.42 0.09
N THR A 163 6.06 -5.22 0.36
CA THR A 163 5.04 -4.56 -0.44
C THR A 163 5.70 -3.77 -1.55
N ALA A 164 5.21 -3.94 -2.77
CA ALA A 164 5.49 -3.05 -3.89
C ALA A 164 4.28 -2.13 -4.10
N TRP A 165 4.42 -0.87 -3.80
CA TRP A 165 3.46 0.16 -4.18
C TRP A 165 3.86 0.74 -5.53
N THR A 166 2.96 0.61 -6.52
CA THR A 166 3.19 1.01 -7.91
C THR A 166 2.19 2.10 -8.29
N PRO A 167 2.63 3.35 -8.53
CA PRO A 167 1.77 4.40 -9.05
C PRO A 167 1.39 4.10 -10.49
N LEU A 168 0.10 4.06 -10.80
CA LEU A 168 -0.40 3.88 -12.17
C LEU A 168 -0.63 5.25 -12.84
N GLY A 169 0.41 6.05 -12.93
CA GLY A 169 0.42 7.38 -13.47
C GLY A 169 1.27 8.34 -12.66
N ASP A 170 1.33 9.60 -13.10
CA ASP A 170 1.99 10.65 -12.34
C ASP A 170 1.08 11.08 -11.18
N ILE A 171 1.61 11.04 -9.95
CA ILE A 171 0.91 11.37 -8.71
C ILE A 171 1.66 12.52 -8.03
N ASP A 172 1.16 13.73 -8.20
CA ASP A 172 1.64 14.91 -7.51
C ASP A 172 1.08 15.01 -6.08
N PHE A 173 1.50 16.03 -5.34
CA PHE A 173 1.02 16.25 -3.99
C PHE A 173 -0.50 16.55 -3.89
N GLN A 174 -1.13 17.01 -4.95
CA GLN A 174 -2.57 17.27 -4.99
C GLN A 174 -3.36 15.97 -5.18
N LEU A 175 -2.84 15.06 -6.01
CA LEU A 175 -3.45 13.74 -6.22
C LEU A 175 -3.22 12.81 -5.03
N GLY A 176 -2.23 13.10 -4.18
CA GLY A 176 -2.02 12.47 -2.88
C GLY A 176 -1.32 11.11 -2.96
N GLY A 177 0.00 11.10 -2.95
CA GLY A 177 0.83 9.88 -2.96
C GLY A 177 0.92 9.19 -1.60
N LEU A 178 1.54 7.99 -1.61
CA LEU A 178 1.84 7.26 -0.40
C LEU A 178 2.91 7.97 0.43
N MET A 179 2.81 7.89 1.75
CA MET A 179 3.82 8.39 2.68
C MET A 179 4.23 7.32 3.69
N ILE A 180 5.51 7.33 4.05
CA ILE A 180 6.16 6.39 4.99
C ILE A 180 6.48 7.14 6.29
N LEU A 181 6.19 6.55 7.43
CA LEU A 181 6.67 7.04 8.72
C LEU A 181 8.10 6.55 8.95
N GLU A 182 9.06 7.47 8.89
CA GLU A 182 10.49 7.20 8.94
C GLU A 182 10.88 6.39 10.18
N GLY A 183 11.61 5.28 9.97
CA GLY A 183 12.13 4.44 11.05
C GLY A 183 11.08 3.60 11.79
N SER A 184 9.80 3.70 11.47
CA SER A 184 8.69 3.03 12.17
C SER A 184 8.85 1.50 12.23
N HIS A 185 9.42 0.88 11.21
CA HIS A 185 9.66 -0.57 11.14
C HIS A 185 10.60 -1.10 12.23
N ARG A 186 11.38 -0.23 12.90
CA ARG A 186 12.33 -0.59 13.96
C ARG A 186 11.84 -0.23 15.36
N LEU A 187 10.74 0.51 15.48
CA LEU A 187 10.23 0.94 16.78
C LEU A 187 9.74 -0.26 17.59
N GLN A 188 10.42 -0.52 18.72
CA GLN A 188 10.14 -1.67 19.58
C GLN A 188 8.72 -1.64 20.10
N SER A 189 8.19 -0.50 20.50
CA SER A 189 6.81 -0.34 20.98
C SER A 189 5.79 -0.80 19.96
N LEU A 190 5.97 -0.46 18.66
CA LEU A 190 5.09 -0.94 17.59
C LEU A 190 5.25 -2.44 17.35
N ARG A 191 6.49 -2.95 17.39
CA ARG A 191 6.79 -4.36 17.11
C ARG A 191 6.30 -5.30 18.21
N GLU A 192 6.23 -4.86 19.45
CA GLU A 192 5.78 -5.65 20.61
C GLU A 192 4.27 -5.59 20.83
N GLU A 193 3.60 -4.58 20.29
CA GLU A 193 2.16 -4.36 20.46
C GLU A 193 1.39 -4.43 19.16
N TYR A 194 1.30 -3.28 18.43
CA TYR A 194 0.46 -3.14 17.26
C TYR A 194 0.80 -4.14 16.15
N LEU A 195 2.09 -4.29 15.81
CA LEU A 195 2.55 -5.14 14.69
C LEU A 195 2.52 -6.64 15.01
N THR A 196 2.06 -7.06 16.19
CA THR A 196 1.81 -8.47 16.54
C THR A 196 0.36 -8.90 16.30
N ARG A 197 -0.52 -7.96 15.98
CA ARG A 197 -1.96 -8.20 15.83
C ARG A 197 -2.29 -8.74 14.44
N ASP A 198 -3.40 -9.47 14.35
CA ASP A 198 -4.00 -9.93 13.09
C ASP A 198 -5.47 -9.49 13.07
N VAL A 199 -5.90 -8.77 12.04
CA VAL A 199 -7.29 -8.28 11.91
C VAL A 199 -8.32 -9.40 11.78
N ASP A 200 -7.89 -10.59 11.38
CA ASP A 200 -8.76 -11.76 11.21
C ASP A 200 -8.78 -12.69 12.43
N GLU A 201 -8.13 -12.29 13.54
CA GLU A 201 -8.25 -13.02 14.80
C GLU A 201 -9.53 -12.64 15.56
N TYR A 202 -10.14 -13.64 16.18
CA TYR A 202 -11.27 -13.48 17.10
C TYR A 202 -11.04 -14.29 18.40
N CYS A 203 -11.70 -13.90 19.48
CA CYS A 203 -11.57 -14.55 20.77
C CYS A 203 -12.51 -15.76 20.87
N GLU A 204 -12.01 -16.99 20.83
CA GLU A 204 -12.81 -18.22 20.97
C GLU A 204 -13.53 -18.36 22.31
N ASN A 205 -12.94 -17.81 23.37
CA ASN A 205 -13.49 -17.86 24.73
C ASN A 205 -14.49 -16.73 25.03
N VAL A 206 -14.85 -15.92 24.03
CA VAL A 206 -15.88 -14.87 24.15
C VAL A 206 -17.08 -15.28 23.31
N GLU A 207 -18.25 -15.39 23.95
CA GLU A 207 -19.49 -15.82 23.31
C GLU A 207 -19.89 -14.87 22.15
N GLY A 208 -20.20 -15.44 20.98
CA GLY A 208 -20.63 -14.72 19.79
C GLY A 208 -19.51 -14.12 18.93
N GLU A 209 -18.25 -14.12 19.36
CA GLU A 209 -17.13 -13.56 18.59
C GLU A 209 -16.85 -14.33 17.30
N GLU A 210 -16.90 -15.66 17.33
CA GLU A 210 -16.72 -16.49 16.15
C GLU A 210 -17.80 -16.23 15.10
N GLU A 211 -19.07 -16.19 15.54
CA GLU A 211 -20.20 -15.92 14.65
C GLU A 211 -20.07 -14.52 14.04
N TYR A 212 -19.80 -13.51 14.86
CA TYR A 212 -19.57 -12.15 14.41
C TYR A 212 -18.47 -12.09 13.34
N ALA A 213 -17.30 -12.67 13.60
CA ALA A 213 -16.16 -12.65 12.71
C ALA A 213 -16.45 -13.34 11.36
N LYS A 214 -17.28 -14.39 11.34
CA LYS A 214 -17.56 -15.20 10.14
C LYS A 214 -18.80 -14.75 9.36
N THR A 215 -19.73 -14.05 9.99
CA THR A 215 -21.03 -13.73 9.35
C THR A 215 -21.27 -12.24 9.14
N ASN A 216 -20.56 -11.36 9.86
CA ASN A 216 -20.71 -9.92 9.72
C ASN A 216 -19.96 -9.44 8.46
N PRO A 217 -20.67 -8.96 7.39
CA PRO A 217 -20.04 -8.47 6.18
C PRO A 217 -19.38 -7.10 6.36
N ASP A 218 -19.81 -6.31 7.34
CA ASP A 218 -19.26 -5.01 7.62
C ASP A 218 -17.82 -5.14 8.14
N MET A 219 -16.89 -4.38 7.56
CA MET A 219 -15.48 -4.43 7.91
C MET A 219 -14.91 -5.86 7.96
N HIS A 220 -15.34 -6.75 7.06
CA HIS A 220 -14.90 -8.15 7.01
C HIS A 220 -15.06 -8.92 8.34
N GLY A 221 -15.97 -8.53 9.20
CA GLY A 221 -16.12 -9.09 10.54
C GLY A 221 -15.02 -8.69 11.53
N TRP A 222 -14.32 -7.61 11.25
CA TRP A 222 -13.27 -7.09 12.14
C TRP A 222 -13.85 -6.30 13.31
N ARG A 223 -13.20 -6.41 14.47
CA ARG A 223 -13.43 -5.52 15.62
C ARG A 223 -12.56 -4.25 15.57
N TRP A 224 -11.63 -4.21 14.65
CA TRP A 224 -10.66 -3.16 14.47
C TRP A 224 -10.21 -3.16 12.98
N ASP A 225 -10.13 -2.01 12.36
CA ASP A 225 -9.87 -1.84 10.92
C ASP A 225 -8.40 -2.02 10.50
N GLY A 226 -7.52 -2.37 11.44
CA GLY A 226 -6.09 -2.55 11.16
C GLY A 226 -5.26 -1.28 11.21
N SER A 227 -5.88 -0.10 11.37
CA SER A 227 -5.13 1.14 11.53
C SER A 227 -4.37 1.21 12.85
N VAL A 228 -3.20 1.85 12.86
CA VAL A 228 -2.46 2.17 14.09
C VAL A 228 -2.99 3.43 14.74
N SER A 229 -3.54 4.34 13.94
CA SER A 229 -4.18 5.58 14.36
C SER A 229 -5.05 6.14 13.23
N GLU A 230 -6.09 6.86 13.57
CA GLU A 230 -6.86 7.70 12.62
C GLU A 230 -6.25 9.09 12.44
N ASP A 231 -5.36 9.50 13.37
CA ASP A 231 -4.70 10.80 13.37
C ASP A 231 -3.20 10.67 13.00
N PRO A 232 -2.82 10.96 11.75
CA PRO A 232 -1.44 10.89 11.30
C PRO A 232 -0.54 11.97 11.92
N VAL A 233 -1.10 13.07 12.42
CA VAL A 233 -0.34 14.16 13.06
C VAL A 233 0.05 13.75 14.46
N GLU A 234 -0.93 13.32 15.25
CA GLU A 234 -0.70 12.83 16.62
C GLU A 234 0.21 11.61 16.62
N LEU A 235 -0.02 10.65 15.72
CA LEU A 235 0.84 9.46 15.60
C LEU A 235 2.30 9.82 15.36
N ARG A 236 2.56 10.75 14.43
CA ARG A 236 3.92 11.22 14.14
C ARG A 236 4.56 11.84 15.38
N GLU A 237 3.79 12.64 16.15
CA GLU A 237 4.29 13.26 17.39
C GLU A 237 4.61 12.24 18.47
N GLN A 238 3.71 11.28 18.70
CA GLN A 238 3.90 10.20 19.68
C GLN A 238 5.12 9.34 19.36
N LEU A 239 5.37 9.05 18.09
CA LEU A 239 6.48 8.21 17.65
C LEU A 239 7.76 9.02 17.33
N ALA A 240 7.73 10.34 17.46
CA ALA A 240 8.83 11.25 17.17
C ALA A 240 9.48 11.03 15.78
N GLY A 241 8.66 10.64 14.80
CA GLY A 241 9.08 10.37 13.43
C GLY A 241 8.84 11.54 12.48
N ARG A 242 9.15 11.31 11.20
CA ARG A 242 8.79 12.20 10.08
C ARG A 242 8.00 11.44 9.04
N TRP A 243 7.01 12.08 8.43
CA TRP A 243 6.41 11.53 7.22
C TRP A 243 7.29 11.82 6.01
N LEU A 244 7.55 10.78 5.21
CA LEU A 244 8.33 10.88 3.97
C LEU A 244 7.45 10.52 2.78
N THR A 245 7.51 11.30 1.71
CA THR A 245 6.80 11.03 0.45
C THR A 245 7.58 11.53 -0.76
N ALA A 246 6.99 11.48 -1.94
CA ALA A 246 7.54 12.03 -3.17
C ALA A 246 6.40 12.51 -4.09
N GLU A 247 6.73 13.32 -5.11
CA GLU A 247 5.94 13.36 -6.32
C GLU A 247 6.32 12.14 -7.17
N PHE A 248 5.39 11.21 -7.27
CA PHE A 248 5.63 9.98 -8.01
C PHE A 248 5.34 10.14 -9.49
N ARG A 249 6.08 9.39 -10.31
CA ARG A 249 5.90 9.34 -11.76
C ARG A 249 5.55 7.93 -12.21
N ALA A 250 4.83 7.82 -13.33
CA ALA A 250 4.62 6.52 -13.96
C ALA A 250 5.97 5.86 -14.24
N GLY A 251 6.17 4.66 -13.72
CA GLY A 251 7.43 3.93 -13.79
C GLY A 251 8.20 3.88 -12.47
N ASP A 252 7.81 4.66 -11.47
CA ASP A 252 8.38 4.57 -10.13
C ASP A 252 7.94 3.27 -9.42
N LEU A 253 8.78 2.82 -8.49
CA LEU A 253 8.48 1.74 -7.56
C LEU A 253 8.85 2.20 -6.15
N LEU A 254 7.90 2.09 -5.21
CA LEU A 254 8.18 2.20 -3.79
C LEU A 254 7.94 0.82 -3.15
N THR A 255 9.01 0.21 -2.64
CA THR A 255 8.90 -1.07 -1.91
C THR A 255 9.28 -0.90 -0.45
N PHE A 256 8.58 -1.59 0.44
CA PHE A 256 8.79 -1.46 1.88
C PHE A 256 8.47 -2.75 2.63
N SER A 257 9.05 -2.86 3.83
CA SER A 257 8.80 -3.95 4.76
C SER A 257 7.35 -3.90 5.28
N THR A 258 6.72 -5.05 5.47
CA THR A 258 5.38 -5.15 6.07
C THR A 258 5.28 -4.53 7.47
N TYR A 259 6.41 -4.29 8.13
CA TYR A 259 6.49 -3.61 9.42
C TYR A 259 6.50 -2.07 9.31
N THR A 260 6.66 -1.54 8.11
CA THR A 260 6.76 -0.09 7.89
C THR A 260 5.38 0.55 7.99
N ILE A 261 5.21 1.48 8.93
CA ILE A 261 3.98 2.27 9.00
C ILE A 261 3.93 3.21 7.80
N HIS A 262 2.82 3.15 7.10
CA HIS A 262 2.57 4.00 5.94
C HIS A 262 1.12 4.45 5.91
N ALA A 263 0.89 5.53 5.19
CA ALA A 263 -0.40 6.16 4.98
C ALA A 263 -0.44 6.80 3.59
N SER A 264 -1.43 7.58 3.26
CA SER A 264 -1.36 8.44 2.09
C SER A 264 -1.78 9.87 2.40
N LEU A 265 -1.29 10.79 1.59
CA LEU A 265 -1.89 12.12 1.49
C LEU A 265 -3.33 11.99 0.99
N ASP A 266 -4.18 12.94 1.35
CA ASP A 266 -5.53 13.04 0.79
C ASP A 266 -5.48 13.45 -0.68
N ASN A 267 -6.33 12.82 -1.48
CA ASN A 267 -6.55 13.24 -2.86
C ASN A 267 -7.36 14.54 -2.87
N ARG A 268 -6.71 15.64 -3.18
CA ARG A 268 -7.31 17.00 -3.28
C ARG A 268 -7.53 17.46 -4.72
N SER A 269 -7.34 16.54 -5.67
CA SER A 269 -7.61 16.79 -7.09
C SER A 269 -9.05 16.43 -7.46
N GLN A 270 -9.38 16.54 -8.72
CA GLN A 270 -10.65 16.04 -9.29
C GLN A 270 -10.49 14.65 -9.92
N ARG A 271 -9.28 14.09 -9.92
CA ARG A 271 -8.98 12.81 -10.56
C ARG A 271 -8.98 11.67 -9.54
N ILE A 272 -9.21 10.45 -10.02
CA ILE A 272 -9.02 9.23 -9.24
C ILE A 272 -7.52 8.94 -9.16
N ARG A 273 -6.95 8.81 -7.96
CA ARG A 273 -5.59 8.32 -7.77
C ARG A 273 -5.56 6.81 -7.96
N LEU A 274 -4.77 6.35 -8.91
CA LEU A 274 -4.61 4.94 -9.23
C LEU A 274 -3.24 4.43 -8.79
N SER A 275 -3.24 3.37 -8.00
CA SER A 275 -2.02 2.66 -7.60
C SER A 275 -2.37 1.20 -7.26
N SER A 276 -1.38 0.33 -7.30
CA SER A 276 -1.56 -1.04 -6.83
C SER A 276 -0.51 -1.38 -5.77
N ASP A 277 -0.93 -2.23 -4.83
CA ASP A 277 -0.02 -2.90 -3.91
C ASP A 277 0.05 -4.37 -4.30
N SER A 278 1.26 -4.90 -4.45
CA SER A 278 1.53 -6.33 -4.66
C SER A 278 2.57 -6.79 -3.64
N ARG A 279 2.64 -8.10 -3.38
CA ARG A 279 3.47 -8.66 -2.30
C ARG A 279 4.42 -9.69 -2.86
N TYR A 280 5.68 -9.67 -2.36
CA TYR A 280 6.75 -10.55 -2.82
C TYR A 280 7.56 -11.09 -1.65
N GLN A 281 7.90 -12.38 -1.76
CA GLN A 281 8.73 -13.11 -0.82
C GLN A 281 9.58 -14.15 -1.56
N LEU A 282 10.54 -14.78 -0.87
CA LEU A 282 11.19 -15.97 -1.39
C LEU A 282 10.16 -17.10 -1.56
N ASP A 283 10.28 -17.83 -2.65
CA ASP A 283 9.41 -18.98 -2.92
C ASP A 283 9.57 -20.11 -1.90
N SER A 284 10.75 -20.21 -1.28
CA SER A 284 11.05 -21.16 -0.21
C SER A 284 10.45 -20.82 1.15
N ASP A 285 10.00 -19.57 1.35
CA ASP A 285 9.50 -19.10 2.63
C ASP A 285 8.03 -19.50 2.83
N PRO A 286 7.58 -19.71 4.09
CA PRO A 286 6.16 -19.93 4.40
C PRO A 286 5.29 -18.80 3.88
N VAL A 287 4.14 -19.14 3.31
CA VAL A 287 3.17 -18.17 2.78
C VAL A 287 2.01 -17.95 3.75
N ASP A 288 1.39 -16.80 3.67
CA ASP A 288 0.05 -16.60 4.23
C ASP A 288 -0.97 -17.12 3.21
N GLU A 289 -1.52 -18.30 3.48
CA GLU A 289 -2.37 -19.04 2.55
C GLU A 289 -3.65 -18.31 2.15
N ARG A 290 -4.05 -17.27 2.93
CA ARG A 290 -5.20 -16.44 2.58
C ARG A 290 -5.07 -15.74 1.23
N TRP A 291 -3.83 -15.54 0.75
CA TRP A 291 -3.51 -14.70 -0.41
C TRP A 291 -2.99 -15.47 -1.61
N ILE A 292 -3.05 -16.81 -1.57
CA ILE A 292 -2.50 -17.69 -2.61
C ILE A 292 -3.62 -18.51 -3.27
N GLY A 293 -3.45 -18.79 -4.56
CA GLY A 293 -4.36 -19.59 -5.39
C GLY A 293 -5.22 -18.77 -6.34
N GLU A 294 -5.98 -19.44 -7.21
CA GLU A 294 -6.84 -18.80 -8.22
C GLU A 294 -7.94 -17.92 -7.60
N ALA A 295 -8.41 -18.29 -6.41
CA ALA A 295 -9.42 -17.55 -5.67
C ALA A 295 -9.00 -17.41 -4.20
N PRO A 296 -8.06 -16.49 -3.88
CA PRO A 296 -7.60 -16.30 -2.52
C PRO A 296 -8.76 -15.99 -1.56
N VAL A 297 -8.81 -16.69 -0.42
CA VAL A 297 -9.90 -16.50 0.56
C VAL A 297 -9.88 -15.12 1.21
N GLY A 298 -8.72 -14.47 1.21
CA GLY A 298 -8.55 -13.11 1.72
C GLY A 298 -8.97 -12.98 3.18
N HIS A 299 -9.61 -11.86 3.48
CA HIS A 299 -10.21 -11.56 4.79
C HIS A 299 -11.63 -12.17 4.96
N GLY A 300 -12.06 -13.06 4.06
CA GLY A 300 -13.36 -13.73 4.16
C GLY A 300 -13.47 -14.70 5.34
N PRO A 301 -14.66 -15.30 5.56
CA PRO A 301 -14.94 -16.19 6.69
C PRO A 301 -13.93 -17.34 6.85
N ALA A 302 -13.44 -17.90 5.72
CA ALA A 302 -12.43 -18.97 5.72
C ALA A 302 -11.02 -18.48 6.15
N GLY A 303 -10.78 -17.18 6.10
CA GLY A 303 -9.54 -16.55 6.56
C GLY A 303 -9.49 -16.28 8.07
N LYS A 304 -10.60 -16.48 8.79
CA LYS A 304 -10.67 -16.16 10.23
C LYS A 304 -9.94 -17.19 11.08
N ARG A 305 -9.31 -16.72 12.17
CA ARG A 305 -8.54 -17.54 13.10
C ARG A 305 -8.95 -17.25 14.54
N GLY A 306 -9.33 -18.29 15.26
CA GLY A 306 -9.61 -18.19 16.69
C GLY A 306 -8.34 -18.17 17.54
N ARG A 307 -8.40 -17.49 18.67
CA ARG A 307 -7.40 -17.53 19.74
C ARG A 307 -8.07 -17.42 21.11
N ILE A 308 -7.37 -17.83 22.14
CA ILE A 308 -7.81 -17.60 23.51
C ILE A 308 -7.36 -16.18 23.94
N CYS A 309 -8.30 -15.35 24.33
CA CYS A 309 -8.05 -14.04 24.91
C CYS A 309 -8.15 -14.15 26.43
#